data_88c79d763b0c913e100e64eca91cf502
#
_entry.id   88c79d763b0c913e100e64eca91cf502
#
_cell.length_a   1.000
_cell.length_b   1.000
_cell.length_c   1.000
_cell.angle_alpha   90.00
_cell.angle_beta   90.00
_cell.angle_gamma   90.00
#
_symmetry.space_group_name_H-M   'P 1'
#
loop_
_entity.id
_entity.type
_entity.pdbx_description
1 polymer ?
#
loop_
_entity_poly.entity_id
_entity_poly.type
_entity_poly.pdbx_seq_one_letter_code
_entity_poly.pdbx_strand_id
1 'polypeptide(L)'
;MQIATYNIWNSENGMPYRSKYIISEIQKVKADVICLQEVHSREMAEEIAMKAGYQHCFFDNYPNAEEGLCILSNIPFKESDSWLDNTNAIYCAFVCNAKKISVINVHLPWDSVAERERQIGEIVSAIDKKKYDYVYMAGDFNCSDTSDVQRFLNGECLLNHRESKPCWFDLALSYAELSNTKVDNTLNFRENPRFKNNTIEINARFDRILLRNTYPCDFPVLSKCTVFGQKIYEDINLSASDHYGVAVEVE
;
A
#
# COMPACT_ATOMS: atom_id res chain seq x y z
N MET A 1 12.02 -6.73 -9.56
CA MET A 1 11.79 -6.01 -8.28
C MET A 1 10.40 -6.35 -7.76
N GLN A 2 10.28 -6.69 -6.48
CA GLN A 2 8.99 -6.97 -5.85
C GLN A 2 8.59 -5.85 -4.90
N ILE A 3 7.39 -5.28 -5.10
CA ILE A 3 6.79 -4.24 -4.26
C ILE A 3 5.56 -4.83 -3.58
N ALA A 4 5.38 -4.53 -2.28
CA ALA A 4 4.21 -4.97 -1.51
C ALA A 4 3.58 -3.82 -0.72
N THR A 5 2.33 -4.00 -0.35
CA THR A 5 1.64 -3.16 0.64
C THR A 5 0.87 -4.03 1.62
N TYR A 6 0.80 -3.60 2.87
CA TYR A 6 0.08 -4.31 3.92
C TYR A 6 -0.38 -3.37 5.04
N ASN A 7 -1.68 -3.16 5.17
CA ASN A 7 -2.25 -2.58 6.38
C ASN A 7 -2.18 -3.62 7.50
N ILE A 8 -1.46 -3.34 8.60
CA ILE A 8 -1.17 -4.31 9.66
C ILE A 8 -2.15 -4.26 10.83
N TRP A 9 -3.16 -3.42 10.74
CA TRP A 9 -4.23 -3.28 11.73
C TRP A 9 -3.73 -2.87 13.13
N ASN A 10 -3.74 -1.58 13.42
CA ASN A 10 -3.40 -1.05 14.74
C ASN A 10 -4.51 -1.36 15.76
N SER A 11 -4.44 -2.54 16.37
CA SER A 11 -5.42 -3.01 17.34
C SER A 11 -4.78 -3.93 18.36
N GLU A 12 -5.25 -3.85 19.60
CA GLU A 12 -4.86 -4.76 20.69
C GLU A 12 -5.37 -6.20 20.51
N ASN A 13 -6.31 -6.43 19.58
CA ASN A 13 -6.84 -7.75 19.33
C ASN A 13 -5.74 -8.75 18.90
N GLY A 14 -5.57 -9.80 19.69
CA GLY A 14 -4.55 -10.83 19.45
C GLY A 14 -3.12 -10.43 19.83
N MET A 15 -2.90 -9.20 20.31
CA MET A 15 -1.56 -8.79 20.76
C MET A 15 -1.22 -9.40 22.13
N PRO A 16 0.06 -9.65 22.44
CA PRO A 16 1.23 -9.46 21.57
C PRO A 16 1.46 -10.60 20.56
N TYR A 17 0.68 -11.66 20.60
CA TYR A 17 0.92 -12.86 19.77
C TYR A 17 0.76 -12.58 18.27
N ARG A 18 -0.11 -11.66 17.87
CA ARG A 18 -0.35 -11.28 16.48
C ARG A 18 0.89 -10.64 15.83
N SER A 19 1.73 -9.93 16.58
CA SER A 19 2.97 -9.31 16.09
C SER A 19 3.90 -10.32 15.38
N LYS A 20 4.09 -11.52 15.94
CA LYS A 20 4.93 -12.57 15.30
C LYS A 20 4.37 -13.03 13.95
N TYR A 21 3.03 -12.98 13.77
CA TYR A 21 2.40 -13.41 12.53
C TYR A 21 2.45 -12.32 11.46
N ILE A 22 2.31 -11.04 11.85
CA ILE A 22 2.57 -9.90 10.95
C ILE A 22 3.98 -10.02 10.36
N ILE A 23 4.99 -10.19 11.22
CA ILE A 23 6.39 -10.36 10.81
C ILE A 23 6.55 -11.58 9.90
N SER A 24 5.93 -12.72 10.24
CA SER A 24 6.00 -13.95 9.43
C SER A 24 5.39 -13.76 8.04
N GLU A 25 4.26 -13.04 7.91
CA GLU A 25 3.66 -12.77 6.59
C GLU A 25 4.56 -11.85 5.76
N ILE A 26 5.14 -10.81 6.37
CA ILE A 26 6.11 -9.92 5.72
C ILE A 26 7.36 -10.69 5.25
N GLN A 27 7.89 -11.59 6.08
CA GLN A 27 9.04 -12.44 5.73
C GLN A 27 8.76 -13.36 4.53
N LYS A 28 7.54 -13.90 4.45
CA LYS A 28 7.16 -14.84 3.37
C LYS A 28 7.04 -14.14 2.02
N VAL A 29 6.55 -12.92 1.99
CA VAL A 29 6.37 -12.18 0.74
C VAL A 29 7.70 -11.82 0.10
N LYS A 30 8.76 -11.60 0.88
CA LYS A 30 10.14 -11.29 0.43
C LYS A 30 10.21 -10.09 -0.53
N ALA A 31 9.38 -9.08 -0.30
CA ALA A 31 9.37 -7.88 -1.13
C ALA A 31 10.71 -7.13 -1.02
N ASP A 32 11.18 -6.54 -2.10
CA ASP A 32 12.32 -5.63 -2.08
C ASP A 32 11.96 -4.32 -1.36
N VAL A 33 10.69 -3.89 -1.53
CA VAL A 33 10.11 -2.72 -0.87
C VAL A 33 8.70 -3.07 -0.40
N ILE A 34 8.37 -2.76 0.85
CA ILE A 34 7.03 -2.94 1.41
C ILE A 34 6.54 -1.67 2.10
N CYS A 35 5.31 -1.28 1.78
CA CYS A 35 4.56 -0.19 2.39
C CYS A 35 3.65 -0.75 3.48
N LEU A 36 3.80 -0.27 4.72
CA LEU A 36 2.98 -0.68 5.85
C LEU A 36 2.11 0.50 6.30
N GLN A 37 0.83 0.24 6.58
CA GLN A 37 -0.12 1.18 7.14
C GLN A 37 -0.51 0.73 8.55
N GLU A 38 -0.99 1.65 9.37
CA GLU A 38 -1.38 1.43 10.76
C GLU A 38 -0.24 0.87 11.62
N VAL A 39 0.97 1.36 11.41
CA VAL A 39 2.12 1.00 12.25
C VAL A 39 2.07 1.84 13.52
N HIS A 40 1.91 1.19 14.67
CA HIS A 40 1.66 1.86 15.96
C HIS A 40 2.77 2.84 16.37
N SER A 41 4.04 2.51 16.13
CA SER A 41 5.16 3.36 16.54
C SER A 41 6.43 3.10 15.73
N ARG A 42 7.41 4.00 15.89
CA ARG A 42 8.74 3.84 15.31
C ARG A 42 9.43 2.57 15.81
N GLU A 43 9.30 2.24 17.09
CA GLU A 43 9.87 1.04 17.70
C GLU A 43 9.29 -0.22 17.06
N MET A 44 7.97 -0.23 16.80
CA MET A 44 7.33 -1.33 16.09
C MET A 44 7.82 -1.45 14.65
N ALA A 45 7.98 -0.33 13.93
CA ALA A 45 8.51 -0.31 12.57
C ALA A 45 9.94 -0.88 12.51
N GLU A 46 10.80 -0.48 13.44
CA GLU A 46 12.19 -0.94 13.54
C GLU A 46 12.26 -2.42 13.95
N GLU A 47 11.40 -2.87 14.86
CA GLU A 47 11.28 -4.28 15.24
C GLU A 47 10.86 -5.14 14.04
N ILE A 48 9.84 -4.71 13.29
CA ILE A 48 9.41 -5.42 12.07
C ILE A 48 10.55 -5.45 11.05
N ALA A 49 11.22 -4.32 10.79
CA ALA A 49 12.35 -4.24 9.87
C ALA A 49 13.45 -5.24 10.24
N MET A 50 13.90 -5.20 11.49
CA MET A 50 14.95 -6.08 12.00
C MET A 50 14.58 -7.56 11.90
N LYS A 51 13.38 -7.93 12.38
CA LYS A 51 12.94 -9.33 12.41
C LYS A 51 12.57 -9.85 11.03
N ALA A 52 12.04 -9.01 10.15
CA ALA A 52 11.72 -9.39 8.77
C ALA A 52 12.95 -9.35 7.83
N GLY A 53 14.08 -8.80 8.29
CA GLY A 53 15.35 -8.80 7.56
C GLY A 53 15.53 -7.65 6.59
N TYR A 54 14.79 -6.53 6.76
CA TYR A 54 14.97 -5.31 5.98
C TYR A 54 16.12 -4.45 6.50
N GLN A 55 16.87 -3.85 5.58
CA GLN A 55 18.05 -3.05 5.90
C GLN A 55 17.73 -1.56 6.10
N HIS A 56 16.63 -1.08 5.53
CA HIS A 56 16.22 0.31 5.55
C HIS A 56 14.78 0.43 6.00
N CYS A 57 14.52 1.38 6.91
CA CYS A 57 13.21 1.69 7.46
C CYS A 57 13.01 3.20 7.43
N PHE A 58 11.91 3.64 6.83
CA PHE A 58 11.43 5.01 6.93
C PHE A 58 10.02 5.00 7.50
N PHE A 59 9.85 5.57 8.68
CA PHE A 59 8.59 5.64 9.41
C PHE A 59 8.30 7.07 9.82
N ASP A 60 7.04 7.47 9.72
CA ASP A 60 6.55 8.72 10.28
C ASP A 60 5.11 8.57 10.80
N ASN A 61 4.80 9.27 11.90
CA ASN A 61 3.49 9.26 12.55
C ASN A 61 2.53 10.24 11.88
N TYR A 62 1.25 9.90 11.85
CA TYR A 62 0.22 10.92 11.60
C TYR A 62 0.28 12.00 12.69
N PRO A 63 0.03 13.27 12.33
CA PRO A 63 -0.03 14.34 13.30
C PRO A 63 -1.03 14.02 14.42
N ASN A 64 -0.57 14.03 15.67
CA ASN A 64 -1.37 13.78 16.88
C ASN A 64 -2.01 12.39 16.98
N ALA A 65 -1.45 11.38 16.31
CA ALA A 65 -1.91 9.98 16.39
C ALA A 65 -0.80 9.06 16.89
N GLU A 66 -1.21 7.94 17.51
CA GLU A 66 -0.32 6.85 17.93
C GLU A 66 -0.18 5.77 16.84
N GLU A 67 -0.10 6.20 15.60
CA GLU A 67 0.15 5.34 14.44
C GLU A 67 0.68 6.15 13.27
N GLY A 68 1.22 5.46 12.28
CA GLY A 68 1.76 6.09 11.10
C GLY A 68 1.97 5.14 9.94
N LEU A 69 2.77 5.61 9.01
CA LEU A 69 3.16 4.90 7.79
C LEU A 69 4.62 4.47 7.86
N CYS A 70 4.91 3.31 7.30
CA CYS A 70 6.28 2.81 7.21
C CYS A 70 6.58 2.29 5.81
N ILE A 71 7.78 2.57 5.30
CA ILE A 71 8.35 1.92 4.12
C ILE A 71 9.60 1.18 4.55
N LEU A 72 9.60 -0.14 4.36
CA LEU A 72 10.77 -0.99 4.55
C LEU A 72 11.38 -1.35 3.20
N SER A 73 12.71 -1.38 3.11
CA SER A 73 13.39 -1.68 1.86
C SER A 73 14.71 -2.43 2.08
N ASN A 74 15.04 -3.32 1.14
CA ASN A 74 16.37 -3.91 0.99
C ASN A 74 17.26 -3.08 0.05
N ILE A 75 16.69 -2.06 -0.60
CA ILE A 75 17.38 -1.13 -1.49
C ILE A 75 17.59 0.19 -0.74
N PRO A 76 18.83 0.75 -0.70
CA PRO A 76 19.09 1.97 0.05
C PRO A 76 18.32 3.17 -0.51
N PHE A 77 17.66 3.91 0.38
CA PHE A 77 17.00 5.16 0.02
C PHE A 77 18.03 6.22 -0.43
N LYS A 78 17.71 6.91 -1.52
CA LYS A 78 18.41 8.12 -1.97
C LYS A 78 17.70 9.38 -1.52
N GLU A 79 16.40 9.28 -1.34
CA GLU A 79 15.52 10.35 -0.87
C GLU A 79 14.37 9.72 -0.10
N SER A 80 13.93 10.36 0.96
CA SER A 80 12.69 10.04 1.68
C SER A 80 12.10 11.33 2.23
N ASP A 81 10.78 11.41 2.26
CA ASP A 81 10.06 12.59 2.74
C ASP A 81 8.66 12.21 3.21
N SER A 82 8.12 13.01 4.10
CA SER A 82 6.80 12.85 4.68
C SER A 82 5.89 14.01 4.25
N TRP A 83 4.70 13.67 3.81
CA TRP A 83 3.67 14.66 3.46
C TRP A 83 2.51 14.63 4.45
N LEU A 84 2.72 14.06 5.65
CA LEU A 84 1.70 13.85 6.67
C LEU A 84 1.10 15.13 7.25
N ASP A 85 1.76 16.28 7.10
CA ASP A 85 1.19 17.58 7.49
C ASP A 85 -0.09 17.93 6.73
N ASN A 86 -0.23 17.43 5.48
CA ASN A 86 -1.35 17.76 4.59
C ASN A 86 -2.04 16.54 4.00
N THR A 87 -1.43 15.37 4.08
CA THR A 87 -1.96 14.12 3.49
C THR A 87 -1.58 12.94 4.37
N ASN A 88 -2.14 11.77 4.11
CA ASN A 88 -1.73 10.53 4.73
C ASN A 88 -0.79 9.77 3.79
N ALA A 89 0.38 10.35 3.49
CA ALA A 89 1.36 9.75 2.61
C ALA A 89 2.80 10.06 3.02
N ILE A 90 3.67 9.07 2.82
CA ILE A 90 5.13 9.20 2.86
C ILE A 90 5.70 8.61 1.57
N TYR A 91 6.91 9.00 1.17
CA TYR A 91 7.55 8.36 0.02
C TYR A 91 9.05 8.14 0.24
N CYS A 92 9.57 7.16 -0.50
CA CYS A 92 11.00 6.94 -0.66
C CYS A 92 11.35 6.83 -2.14
N ALA A 93 12.58 7.23 -2.47
CA ALA A 93 13.13 7.05 -3.81
C ALA A 93 14.49 6.35 -3.75
N PHE A 94 14.77 5.56 -4.77
CA PHE A 94 15.99 4.78 -4.89
C PHE A 94 16.38 4.57 -6.35
N VAL A 95 17.55 4.00 -6.58
CA VAL A 95 18.03 3.62 -7.93
C VAL A 95 18.14 2.11 -7.98
N CYS A 96 17.46 1.51 -8.93
CA CYS A 96 17.50 0.07 -9.21
C CYS A 96 17.66 -0.12 -10.72
N ASN A 97 18.62 -0.95 -11.16
CA ASN A 97 18.91 -1.19 -12.58
C ASN A 97 19.04 0.10 -13.41
N ALA A 98 19.79 1.09 -12.87
CA ALA A 98 19.97 2.44 -13.44
C ALA A 98 18.70 3.27 -13.62
N LYS A 99 17.54 2.83 -13.11
CA LYS A 99 16.29 3.59 -13.10
C LYS A 99 16.09 4.29 -11.76
N LYS A 100 15.60 5.52 -11.81
CA LYS A 100 15.16 6.27 -10.62
C LYS A 100 13.72 5.90 -10.33
N ILE A 101 13.50 5.28 -9.19
CA ILE A 101 12.20 4.75 -8.78
C ILE A 101 11.75 5.47 -7.52
N SER A 102 10.47 5.83 -7.46
CA SER A 102 9.82 6.30 -6.24
C SER A 102 8.68 5.36 -5.86
N VAL A 103 8.55 5.10 -4.56
CA VAL A 103 7.42 4.39 -3.96
C VAL A 103 6.77 5.30 -2.93
N ILE A 104 5.47 5.55 -3.10
CA ILE A 104 4.62 6.34 -2.21
C ILE A 104 3.77 5.36 -1.42
N ASN A 105 3.80 5.47 -0.10
CA ASN A 105 2.92 4.75 0.81
C ASN A 105 1.77 5.65 1.20
N VAL A 106 0.53 5.21 0.98
CA VAL A 106 -0.70 5.96 1.30
C VAL A 106 -1.60 5.17 2.24
N HIS A 107 -2.31 5.89 3.12
CA HIS A 107 -3.45 5.37 3.86
C HIS A 107 -4.52 6.47 3.90
N LEU A 108 -5.40 6.47 2.92
CA LEU A 108 -6.41 7.52 2.79
C LEU A 108 -7.49 7.39 3.87
N PRO A 109 -8.10 8.49 4.33
CA PRO A 109 -9.13 8.47 5.38
C PRO A 109 -10.31 7.57 5.04
N TRP A 110 -10.70 6.68 5.96
CA TRP A 110 -11.83 5.77 5.76
C TRP A 110 -13.19 6.47 5.91
N ASP A 111 -13.25 7.52 6.70
CA ASP A 111 -14.48 8.17 7.19
C ASP A 111 -14.92 9.39 6.36
N SER A 112 -14.10 9.88 5.43
CA SER A 112 -14.38 11.08 4.65
C SER A 112 -14.02 10.93 3.17
N VAL A 113 -15.04 10.89 2.31
CA VAL A 113 -14.87 10.92 0.85
C VAL A 113 -14.17 12.20 0.40
N ALA A 114 -14.62 13.35 0.90
CA ALA A 114 -14.07 14.66 0.53
C ALA A 114 -12.57 14.76 0.90
N GLU A 115 -12.19 14.20 2.05
CA GLU A 115 -10.80 14.22 2.50
C GLU A 115 -9.93 13.26 1.68
N ARG A 116 -10.44 12.06 1.32
CA ARG A 116 -9.76 11.16 0.37
C ARG A 116 -9.47 11.85 -0.96
N GLU A 117 -10.47 12.51 -1.52
CA GLU A 117 -10.35 13.23 -2.80
C GLU A 117 -9.37 14.40 -2.72
N ARG A 118 -9.41 15.16 -1.62
CA ARG A 118 -8.47 16.25 -1.41
C ARG A 118 -7.03 15.72 -1.31
N GLN A 119 -6.81 14.71 -0.48
CA GLN A 119 -5.48 14.16 -0.23
C GLN A 119 -4.87 13.53 -1.47
N ILE A 120 -5.62 12.73 -2.24
CA ILE A 120 -5.07 12.12 -3.45
C ILE A 120 -4.67 13.18 -4.48
N GLY A 121 -5.43 14.28 -4.60
CA GLY A 121 -5.08 15.40 -5.46
C GLY A 121 -3.78 16.11 -5.04
N GLU A 122 -3.56 16.27 -3.73
CA GLU A 122 -2.31 16.84 -3.19
C GLU A 122 -1.12 15.88 -3.42
N ILE A 123 -1.28 14.59 -3.18
CA ILE A 123 -0.25 13.57 -3.39
C ILE A 123 0.20 13.55 -4.85
N VAL A 124 -0.75 13.50 -5.80
CA VAL A 124 -0.43 13.56 -7.24
C VAL A 124 0.29 14.85 -7.57
N SER A 125 -0.19 16.00 -7.07
CA SER A 125 0.46 17.30 -7.31
C SER A 125 1.88 17.40 -6.72
N ALA A 126 2.14 16.73 -5.61
CA ALA A 126 3.46 16.72 -4.97
C ALA A 126 4.46 15.88 -5.78
N ILE A 127 4.06 14.67 -6.21
CA ILE A 127 4.95 13.78 -6.96
C ILE A 127 5.20 14.26 -8.40
N ASP A 128 4.28 14.98 -9.01
CA ASP A 128 4.43 15.50 -10.37
C ASP A 128 5.53 16.57 -10.49
N LYS A 129 5.92 17.19 -9.39
CA LYS A 129 7.05 18.12 -9.32
C LYS A 129 8.41 17.41 -9.36
N LYS A 130 8.43 16.08 -9.22
CA LYS A 130 9.63 15.25 -9.13
C LYS A 130 9.83 14.42 -10.39
N LYS A 131 11.10 14.10 -10.71
CA LYS A 131 11.47 13.38 -11.94
C LYS A 131 12.01 12.00 -11.61
N TYR A 132 11.16 10.99 -11.78
CA TYR A 132 11.49 9.57 -11.67
C TYR A 132 11.13 8.84 -12.94
N ASP A 133 11.85 7.75 -13.25
CA ASP A 133 11.53 6.86 -14.38
C ASP A 133 10.27 6.06 -14.06
N TYR A 134 10.15 5.55 -12.83
CA TYR A 134 8.98 4.83 -12.35
C TYR A 134 8.49 5.42 -11.03
N VAL A 135 7.18 5.59 -10.91
CA VAL A 135 6.53 6.01 -9.67
C VAL A 135 5.43 5.01 -9.35
N TYR A 136 5.58 4.37 -8.20
CA TYR A 136 4.56 3.49 -7.64
C TYR A 136 3.85 4.19 -6.49
N MET A 137 2.55 3.95 -6.37
CA MET A 137 1.76 4.35 -5.20
C MET A 137 1.10 3.09 -4.65
N ALA A 138 1.39 2.77 -3.41
CA ALA A 138 0.96 1.55 -2.75
C ALA A 138 0.36 1.88 -1.39
N GLY A 139 -0.68 1.18 -0.98
CA GLY A 139 -1.30 1.40 0.32
C GLY A 139 -2.78 1.06 0.36
N ASP A 140 -3.40 1.49 1.46
CA ASP A 140 -4.82 1.43 1.69
C ASP A 140 -5.50 2.72 1.21
N PHE A 141 -6.25 2.62 0.13
CA PHE A 141 -6.98 3.76 -0.45
C PHE A 141 -8.35 3.98 0.19
N ASN A 142 -8.81 3.04 1.02
CA ASN A 142 -10.11 3.10 1.71
C ASN A 142 -11.29 3.43 0.78
N CYS A 143 -11.26 2.94 -0.45
CA CYS A 143 -12.30 3.18 -1.45
C CYS A 143 -12.40 2.05 -2.48
N SER A 144 -13.55 1.93 -3.11
CA SER A 144 -13.80 0.95 -4.16
C SER A 144 -13.11 1.32 -5.48
N ASP A 145 -13.06 0.35 -6.41
CA ASP A 145 -12.52 0.55 -7.77
C ASP A 145 -13.30 1.58 -8.59
N THR A 146 -14.57 1.81 -8.24
CA THR A 146 -15.46 2.76 -8.93
C THR A 146 -15.53 4.14 -8.28
N SER A 147 -14.72 4.37 -7.23
CA SER A 147 -14.67 5.67 -6.55
C SER A 147 -14.07 6.76 -7.43
N ASP A 148 -14.43 8.02 -7.16
CA ASP A 148 -13.85 9.14 -7.88
C ASP A 148 -12.35 9.29 -7.67
N VAL A 149 -11.80 8.80 -6.53
CA VAL A 149 -10.34 8.68 -6.32
C VAL A 149 -9.70 7.80 -7.41
N GLN A 150 -10.26 6.60 -7.67
CA GLN A 150 -9.70 5.70 -8.68
C GLN A 150 -9.93 6.23 -10.10
N ARG A 151 -11.12 6.77 -10.39
CA ARG A 151 -11.43 7.38 -11.67
C ARG A 151 -10.53 8.58 -11.97
N PHE A 152 -10.23 9.39 -10.97
CA PHE A 152 -9.27 10.49 -11.09
C PHE A 152 -7.87 9.98 -11.44
N LEU A 153 -7.38 8.97 -10.71
CA LEU A 153 -6.07 8.38 -10.97
C LEU A 153 -5.99 7.76 -12.37
N ASN A 154 -7.06 7.11 -12.85
CA ASN A 154 -7.14 6.58 -14.20
C ASN A 154 -7.27 7.68 -15.28
N GLY A 155 -7.42 8.95 -14.91
CA GLY A 155 -7.62 10.06 -15.85
C GLY A 155 -9.03 10.19 -16.41
N GLU A 156 -10.04 9.62 -15.73
CA GLU A 156 -11.44 9.58 -16.20
C GLU A 156 -12.31 10.73 -15.65
N CYS A 157 -11.86 11.40 -14.59
CA CYS A 157 -12.57 12.53 -14.01
C CYS A 157 -11.62 13.56 -13.40
N LEU A 158 -12.16 14.74 -13.11
CA LEU A 158 -11.48 15.79 -12.35
C LEU A 158 -11.84 15.68 -10.87
N LEU A 159 -10.88 15.93 -9.98
CA LEU A 159 -11.13 16.17 -8.56
C LEU A 159 -10.73 17.59 -8.19
N ASN A 160 -11.65 18.38 -7.63
CA ASN A 160 -11.40 19.76 -7.21
C ASN A 160 -10.71 20.59 -8.31
N HIS A 161 -11.21 20.47 -9.55
CA HIS A 161 -10.67 21.12 -10.77
C HIS A 161 -9.22 20.69 -11.12
N ARG A 162 -8.73 19.60 -10.57
CA ARG A 162 -7.41 19.02 -10.89
C ARG A 162 -7.56 17.82 -11.82
N GLU A 163 -6.55 17.58 -12.62
CA GLU A 163 -6.39 16.43 -13.51
C GLU A 163 -5.23 15.57 -13.01
N SER A 164 -5.37 14.25 -13.07
CA SER A 164 -4.24 13.32 -12.88
C SER A 164 -3.57 13.09 -14.23
N LYS A 165 -2.38 13.66 -14.41
CA LYS A 165 -1.64 13.60 -15.66
C LYS A 165 -0.14 13.49 -15.40
N PRO A 166 0.48 12.39 -15.79
CA PRO A 166 -0.10 11.21 -16.47
C PRO A 166 -0.99 10.36 -15.55
N CYS A 167 -1.84 9.53 -16.15
CA CYS A 167 -2.71 8.60 -15.42
C CYS A 167 -1.93 7.47 -14.74
N TRP A 168 -2.61 6.73 -13.89
CA TRP A 168 -2.07 5.60 -13.15
C TRP A 168 -2.76 4.29 -13.55
N PHE A 169 -2.04 3.19 -13.45
CA PHE A 169 -2.53 1.84 -13.76
C PHE A 169 -2.53 0.99 -12.50
N ASP A 170 -3.64 0.37 -12.19
CA ASP A 170 -3.75 -0.60 -11.10
C ASP A 170 -3.12 -1.92 -11.53
N LEU A 171 -2.02 -2.30 -10.90
CA LEU A 171 -1.23 -3.46 -11.32
C LEU A 171 -1.93 -4.79 -11.06
N ALA A 172 -2.84 -4.86 -10.08
CA ALA A 172 -3.63 -6.06 -9.86
C ALA A 172 -4.67 -6.27 -10.97
N LEU A 173 -5.33 -5.20 -11.44
CA LEU A 173 -6.24 -5.24 -12.58
C LEU A 173 -5.50 -5.58 -13.87
N SER A 174 -4.34 -4.94 -14.10
CA SER A 174 -3.49 -5.23 -15.27
C SER A 174 -3.03 -6.68 -15.29
N TYR A 175 -2.59 -7.22 -14.14
CA TYR A 175 -2.17 -8.62 -14.07
C TYR A 175 -3.32 -9.60 -14.28
N ALA A 176 -4.48 -9.32 -13.72
CA ALA A 176 -5.66 -10.16 -13.88
C ALA A 176 -6.09 -10.26 -15.35
N GLU A 177 -6.05 -9.14 -16.09
CA GLU A 177 -6.31 -9.12 -17.53
C GLU A 177 -5.27 -9.95 -18.30
N LEU A 178 -3.97 -9.72 -18.04
CA LEU A 178 -2.87 -10.44 -18.70
C LEU A 178 -2.89 -11.94 -18.44
N SER A 179 -3.26 -12.36 -17.23
CA SER A 179 -3.25 -13.77 -16.79
C SER A 179 -4.60 -14.47 -16.96
N ASN A 180 -5.63 -13.75 -17.40
CA ASN A 180 -7.02 -14.21 -17.46
C ASN A 180 -7.51 -14.77 -16.10
N THR A 181 -7.23 -14.05 -15.01
CA THR A 181 -7.62 -14.39 -13.65
C THR A 181 -8.56 -13.33 -13.07
N LYS A 182 -9.06 -13.56 -11.85
CA LYS A 182 -9.81 -12.55 -11.10
C LYS A 182 -8.89 -11.85 -10.12
N VAL A 183 -9.22 -10.60 -9.83
CA VAL A 183 -8.56 -9.85 -8.76
C VAL A 183 -9.16 -10.26 -7.41
N ASP A 184 -8.29 -10.59 -6.45
CA ASP A 184 -8.70 -10.94 -5.09
C ASP A 184 -9.05 -9.69 -4.27
N ASN A 185 -9.96 -9.85 -3.31
CA ASN A 185 -10.27 -8.82 -2.33
C ASN A 185 -9.20 -8.76 -1.24
N THR A 186 -8.97 -7.57 -0.70
CA THR A 186 -8.05 -7.34 0.42
C THR A 186 -8.74 -7.23 1.77
N LEU A 187 -10.06 -7.00 1.77
CA LEU A 187 -10.94 -7.15 2.93
C LEU A 187 -11.93 -8.26 2.66
N ASN A 188 -11.88 -9.33 3.47
CA ASN A 188 -12.79 -10.46 3.33
C ASN A 188 -13.67 -10.60 4.58
N PHE A 189 -14.85 -10.01 4.52
CA PHE A 189 -15.83 -9.99 5.61
C PHE A 189 -16.47 -11.37 5.89
N ARG A 190 -16.21 -12.38 5.04
CA ARG A 190 -16.77 -13.75 5.20
C ARG A 190 -15.75 -14.73 5.77
N GLU A 191 -14.47 -14.58 5.42
CA GLU A 191 -13.42 -15.52 5.78
C GLU A 191 -12.52 -15.03 6.91
N ASN A 192 -12.27 -13.71 7.00
CA ASN A 192 -11.42 -13.17 8.07
C ASN A 192 -12.17 -13.19 9.40
N PRO A 193 -11.67 -13.91 10.44
CA PRO A 193 -12.36 -14.09 11.71
C PRO A 193 -12.64 -12.79 12.47
N ARG A 194 -11.90 -11.70 12.16
CA ARG A 194 -12.16 -10.37 12.69
C ARG A 194 -13.61 -9.93 12.43
N PHE A 195 -14.14 -10.29 11.29
CA PHE A 195 -15.47 -9.86 10.83
C PHE A 195 -16.59 -10.88 11.03
N LYS A 196 -16.37 -11.92 11.84
CA LYS A 196 -17.32 -13.05 12.03
C LYS A 196 -18.77 -12.66 12.31
N ASN A 197 -19.00 -11.50 12.91
CA ASN A 197 -20.34 -10.99 13.24
C ASN A 197 -20.85 -9.94 12.23
N ASN A 198 -20.07 -9.63 11.20
CA ASN A 198 -20.45 -8.68 10.18
C ASN A 198 -21.21 -9.40 9.06
N THR A 199 -22.52 -9.20 8.99
CA THR A 199 -23.39 -9.82 8.00
C THR A 199 -23.81 -8.89 6.87
N ILE A 200 -23.41 -7.60 6.94
CA ILE A 200 -23.90 -6.55 6.05
C ILE A 200 -22.83 -6.15 5.02
N GLU A 201 -21.62 -5.87 5.46
CA GLU A 201 -20.56 -5.45 4.55
C GLU A 201 -20.17 -6.57 3.59
N ILE A 202 -19.83 -6.17 2.37
CA ILE A 202 -19.38 -7.06 1.30
C ILE A 202 -17.86 -7.00 1.17
N ASN A 203 -17.25 -8.08 0.70
CA ASN A 203 -15.83 -8.14 0.43
C ASN A 203 -15.39 -6.98 -0.47
N ALA A 204 -14.24 -6.38 -0.14
CA ALA A 204 -13.75 -5.19 -0.81
C ALA A 204 -12.25 -5.28 -1.11
N ARG A 205 -11.80 -4.46 -2.05
CA ARG A 205 -10.40 -4.30 -2.41
C ARG A 205 -10.00 -2.84 -2.19
N PHE A 206 -9.40 -2.54 -1.05
CA PHE A 206 -8.96 -1.18 -0.69
C PHE A 206 -7.46 -1.00 -0.81
N ASP A 207 -6.70 -2.09 -0.68
CA ASP A 207 -5.25 -2.09 -0.80
C ASP A 207 -4.84 -2.29 -2.25
N ARG A 208 -3.98 -1.40 -2.77
CA ARG A 208 -3.58 -1.37 -4.18
C ARG A 208 -2.11 -1.03 -4.34
N ILE A 209 -1.58 -1.40 -5.50
CA ILE A 209 -0.30 -0.94 -6.01
C ILE A 209 -0.54 -0.39 -7.42
N LEU A 210 -0.32 0.90 -7.58
CA LEU A 210 -0.51 1.63 -8.82
C LEU A 210 0.84 2.02 -9.41
N LEU A 211 0.96 1.98 -10.73
CA LEU A 211 2.10 2.52 -11.48
C LEU A 211 1.64 3.74 -12.27
N ARG A 212 2.32 4.88 -12.10
CA ARG A 212 2.12 6.05 -12.95
C ARG A 212 2.57 5.76 -14.37
N ASN A 213 1.84 6.23 -15.37
CA ASN A 213 2.21 6.11 -16.78
C ASN A 213 3.66 6.57 -17.00
N THR A 214 4.47 5.70 -17.57
CA THR A 214 5.93 5.86 -17.66
C THR A 214 6.38 6.56 -18.94
N TYR A 215 5.45 6.80 -19.91
CA TYR A 215 5.83 7.43 -21.18
C TYR A 215 6.68 8.71 -20.98
N PRO A 216 7.81 8.87 -21.68
CA PRO A 216 8.29 8.06 -22.81
C PRO A 216 9.20 6.87 -22.43
N CYS A 217 9.35 6.53 -21.16
CA CYS A 217 10.05 5.31 -20.76
C CYS A 217 9.18 4.07 -21.06
N ASP A 218 9.83 2.94 -21.32
CA ASP A 218 9.14 1.65 -21.45
C ASP A 218 8.47 1.27 -20.13
N PHE A 219 7.34 0.59 -20.21
CA PHE A 219 6.69 -0.01 -19.04
C PHE A 219 7.52 -1.20 -18.55
N PRO A 220 7.63 -1.40 -17.22
CA PRO A 220 8.21 -2.61 -16.67
C PRO A 220 7.33 -3.82 -17.01
N VAL A 221 7.94 -5.00 -17.13
CA VAL A 221 7.18 -6.23 -17.32
C VAL A 221 6.54 -6.65 -16.00
N LEU A 222 5.22 -6.73 -15.94
CA LEU A 222 4.46 -7.19 -14.79
C LEU A 222 4.39 -8.73 -14.83
N SER A 223 5.19 -9.40 -14.01
CA SER A 223 5.33 -10.86 -14.03
C SER A 223 4.43 -11.57 -13.02
N LYS A 224 4.03 -10.91 -11.92
CA LYS A 224 3.20 -11.53 -10.89
C LYS A 224 2.43 -10.49 -10.07
N CYS A 225 1.22 -10.88 -9.64
CA CYS A 225 0.47 -10.20 -8.59
C CYS A 225 -0.13 -11.24 -7.65
N THR A 226 -0.03 -11.03 -6.33
CA THR A 226 -0.54 -11.96 -5.33
C THR A 226 -1.11 -11.21 -4.14
N VAL A 227 -2.13 -11.79 -3.51
CA VAL A 227 -2.64 -11.39 -2.19
C VAL A 227 -2.04 -12.33 -1.15
N PHE A 228 -1.63 -11.81 0.01
CA PHE A 228 -1.02 -12.57 1.10
C PHE A 228 -1.61 -12.16 2.46
N GLY A 229 -1.27 -12.89 3.54
CA GLY A 229 -1.77 -12.60 4.88
C GLY A 229 -3.16 -13.18 5.16
N GLN A 230 -3.68 -14.07 4.31
CA GLN A 230 -5.00 -14.69 4.43
C GLN A 230 -5.06 -15.81 5.49
N LYS A 231 -3.88 -16.27 5.97
CA LYS A 231 -3.81 -17.39 6.91
C LYS A 231 -4.47 -17.04 8.24
N ILE A 232 -5.37 -17.92 8.70
CA ILE A 232 -5.90 -17.89 10.06
C ILE A 232 -4.95 -18.67 10.98
N TYR A 233 -4.57 -18.05 12.10
CA TYR A 233 -3.70 -18.64 13.11
C TYR A 233 -4.54 -19.17 14.26
N GLU A 234 -4.51 -20.49 14.44
CA GLU A 234 -5.42 -21.22 15.34
C GLU A 234 -5.27 -20.79 16.81
N ASP A 235 -4.03 -20.49 17.26
CA ASP A 235 -3.73 -20.10 18.63
C ASP A 235 -4.34 -18.75 19.06
N ILE A 236 -4.63 -17.87 18.10
CA ILE A 236 -5.31 -16.58 18.35
C ILE A 236 -6.67 -16.48 17.67
N ASN A 237 -7.03 -17.46 16.83
CA ASN A 237 -8.24 -17.47 16.00
C ASN A 237 -8.45 -16.18 15.20
N LEU A 238 -7.36 -15.62 14.65
CA LEU A 238 -7.32 -14.41 13.82
C LEU A 238 -6.33 -14.59 12.66
N SER A 239 -6.49 -13.80 11.61
CA SER A 239 -5.42 -13.54 10.65
C SER A 239 -4.41 -12.56 11.24
N ALA A 240 -3.26 -12.38 10.60
CA ALA A 240 -2.24 -11.45 11.06
C ALA A 240 -2.73 -9.98 11.02
N SER A 241 -3.66 -9.66 10.12
CA SER A 241 -4.38 -8.38 10.03
C SER A 241 -5.84 -8.62 9.64
N ASP A 242 -6.67 -7.61 9.75
CA ASP A 242 -8.01 -7.58 9.17
C ASP A 242 -7.99 -7.28 7.67
N HIS A 243 -6.89 -6.71 7.16
CA HIS A 243 -6.58 -6.61 5.74
C HIS A 243 -5.70 -7.78 5.25
N TYR A 244 -5.72 -8.01 3.94
CA TYR A 244 -4.76 -8.85 3.25
C TYR A 244 -3.82 -7.96 2.42
N GLY A 245 -2.52 -8.28 2.44
CA GLY A 245 -1.53 -7.52 1.70
C GLY A 245 -1.55 -7.86 0.21
N VAL A 246 -1.04 -6.94 -0.60
CA VAL A 246 -0.86 -7.12 -2.05
C VAL A 246 0.62 -7.04 -2.37
N ALA A 247 1.11 -7.91 -3.24
CA ALA A 247 2.47 -7.88 -3.75
C ALA A 247 2.49 -8.02 -5.27
N VAL A 248 3.32 -7.23 -5.93
CA VAL A 248 3.56 -7.28 -7.38
C VAL A 248 5.03 -7.49 -7.66
N GLU A 249 5.33 -8.25 -8.70
CA GLU A 249 6.68 -8.45 -9.22
C GLU A 249 6.79 -7.81 -10.60
N VAL A 250 7.78 -6.94 -10.78
CA VAL A 250 8.06 -6.20 -12.00
C VAL A 250 9.54 -6.32 -12.39
N GLU A 251 9.82 -6.45 -13.68
CA GLU A 251 11.15 -6.58 -14.27
C GLU A 251 11.49 -5.40 -15.17
#